data_1de364f1637ecf0ae8234a16d59588f7
#
_entry.id   1de364f1637ecf0ae8234a16d59588f7
#
_cell.length_a   1.000
_cell.length_b   1.000
_cell.length_c   1.000
_cell.angle_alpha   90.00
_cell.angle_beta   90.00
_cell.angle_gamma   90.00
#
_symmetry.space_group_name_H-M   'P 1'
#
loop_
_entity.id
_entity.type
_entity.pdbx_description
1 polymer ?
#
loop_
_entity_poly.entity_id
_entity_poly.type
_entity_poly.pdbx_seq_one_letter_code
_entity_poly.pdbx_strand_id
1 'polypeptide(L)'
;FQWIMQTAEELGYENNVSIAVDVAASELLNHETKKYNLNNGRFLTREELIDYYIKLVHTFPISNIEDGFDQDDFEAFHLLKSQIPEIQIVGDDLFATNVNRLKEGIEKDSANAILLKINQIGTVSEALETSKIAMEQGYDVIVSLRSGETNDDFIADLAVAIGAKQIKLGSPVRAERNAKYNRLLRIYEEIK
;
A
#
# COMPACT_ATOMS: atom_id res chain seq x y z
N PHE A 1 12.78 4.45 10.77
CA PHE A 1 12.50 3.04 11.05
C PHE A 1 13.17 2.57 12.35
N GLN A 2 14.44 2.95 12.57
CA GLN A 2 15.19 2.53 13.75
C GLN A 2 14.44 2.81 15.07
N TRP A 3 13.87 3.99 15.26
CA TRP A 3 13.11 4.33 16.47
C TRP A 3 11.81 3.53 16.60
N ILE A 4 11.14 3.23 15.50
CA ILE A 4 9.93 2.38 15.53
C ILE A 4 10.29 0.99 16.05
N MET A 5 11.35 0.39 15.52
CA MET A 5 11.78 -0.95 15.93
C MET A 5 12.32 -0.98 17.35
N GLN A 6 13.08 0.04 17.74
CA GLN A 6 13.54 0.16 19.14
C GLN A 6 12.36 0.26 20.12
N THR A 7 11.35 1.08 19.80
CA THR A 7 10.14 1.19 20.65
C THR A 7 9.36 -0.12 20.70
N ALA A 8 9.25 -0.84 19.57
CA ALA A 8 8.61 -2.15 19.54
C ALA A 8 9.34 -3.17 20.42
N GLU A 9 10.68 -3.18 20.38
CA GLU A 9 11.53 -4.03 21.23
C GLU A 9 11.37 -3.68 22.72
N GLU A 10 11.45 -2.39 23.08
CA GLU A 10 11.27 -1.91 24.46
C GLU A 10 9.90 -2.30 25.05
N LEU A 11 8.88 -2.44 24.21
CA LEU A 11 7.52 -2.82 24.59
C LEU A 11 7.24 -4.33 24.44
N GLY A 12 8.18 -5.14 23.92
CA GLY A 12 8.03 -6.57 23.70
C GLY A 12 7.13 -6.94 22.51
N TYR A 13 7.03 -6.06 21.49
CA TYR A 13 6.24 -6.25 20.29
C TYR A 13 7.08 -6.42 19.01
N GLU A 14 8.39 -6.60 19.11
CA GLU A 14 9.31 -6.69 17.96
C GLU A 14 8.93 -7.80 16.96
N ASN A 15 8.30 -8.88 17.43
CA ASN A 15 7.85 -10.00 16.60
C ASN A 15 6.40 -9.86 16.10
N ASN A 16 5.69 -8.77 16.49
CA ASN A 16 4.29 -8.56 16.18
C ASN A 16 4.07 -7.39 15.21
N VAL A 17 5.14 -6.66 14.88
CA VAL A 17 5.07 -5.49 13.99
C VAL A 17 6.02 -5.64 12.82
N SER A 18 5.58 -5.18 11.67
CA SER A 18 6.40 -4.96 10.49
C SER A 18 6.18 -3.55 9.96
N ILE A 19 7.08 -3.09 9.11
CA ILE A 19 7.02 -1.76 8.52
C ILE A 19 6.41 -1.86 7.14
N ALA A 20 5.34 -1.12 6.89
CA ALA A 20 4.82 -0.82 5.57
C ALA A 20 5.17 0.63 5.19
N VAL A 21 5.71 0.82 4.00
CA VAL A 21 6.19 2.13 3.53
C VAL A 21 5.36 2.57 2.35
N ASP A 22 4.68 3.71 2.47
CA ASP A 22 4.08 4.43 1.37
C ASP A 22 5.04 5.57 0.97
N VAL A 23 5.65 5.46 -0.20
CA VAL A 23 6.70 6.39 -0.65
C VAL A 23 6.11 7.56 -1.43
N ALA A 24 4.99 7.33 -2.12
CA ALA A 24 4.38 8.29 -3.05
C ALA A 24 5.45 8.90 -4.00
N ALA A 25 6.24 8.03 -4.63
CA ALA A 25 7.47 8.44 -5.30
C ALA A 25 7.26 9.32 -6.54
N SER A 26 6.06 9.38 -7.08
CA SER A 26 5.70 10.36 -8.14
C SER A 26 5.96 11.79 -7.68
N GLU A 27 5.71 12.09 -6.39
CA GLU A 27 5.98 13.40 -5.79
C GLU A 27 7.48 13.72 -5.65
N LEU A 28 8.32 12.69 -5.67
CA LEU A 28 9.77 12.82 -5.54
C LEU A 28 10.46 12.92 -6.90
N LEU A 29 9.78 12.54 -8.00
CA LEU A 29 10.39 12.49 -9.32
C LEU A 29 10.55 13.88 -9.92
N ASN A 30 11.79 14.24 -10.29
CA ASN A 30 12.05 15.36 -11.17
C ASN A 30 11.96 14.88 -12.64
N HIS A 31 10.92 15.30 -13.34
CA HIS A 31 10.64 14.85 -14.71
C HIS A 31 11.70 15.30 -15.74
N GLU A 32 12.47 16.37 -15.48
CA GLU A 32 13.53 16.83 -16.36
C GLU A 32 14.79 15.98 -16.24
N THR A 33 15.19 15.69 -14.98
CA THR A 33 16.43 14.94 -14.70
C THR A 33 16.20 13.44 -14.60
N LYS A 34 14.94 12.98 -14.53
CA LYS A 34 14.55 11.59 -14.29
C LYS A 34 15.13 11.00 -13.01
N LYS A 35 15.31 11.86 -11.98
CA LYS A 35 15.83 11.45 -10.67
C LYS A 35 14.83 11.71 -9.56
N TYR A 36 14.83 10.85 -8.57
CA TYR A 36 14.04 10.95 -7.35
C TYR A 36 14.77 11.75 -6.28
N ASN A 37 14.16 12.81 -5.76
CA ASN A 37 14.70 13.64 -4.70
C ASN A 37 14.25 13.13 -3.32
N LEU A 38 15.15 12.55 -2.55
CA LEU A 38 14.83 12.02 -1.21
C LEU A 38 14.79 13.11 -0.11
N ASN A 39 14.64 14.38 -0.45
CA ASN A 39 14.54 15.51 0.49
C ASN A 39 15.72 15.70 1.48
N ASN A 40 16.76 14.90 1.36
CA ASN A 40 18.00 14.97 2.15
C ASN A 40 19.23 15.37 1.31
N GLY A 41 18.98 15.97 0.15
CA GLY A 41 20.02 16.34 -0.82
C GLY A 41 20.49 15.19 -1.70
N ARG A 42 19.91 14.00 -1.60
CA ARG A 42 20.23 12.85 -2.46
C ARG A 42 19.25 12.78 -3.63
N PHE A 43 19.80 12.63 -4.82
CA PHE A 43 19.07 12.43 -6.06
C PHE A 43 19.43 11.05 -6.61
N LEU A 44 18.46 10.15 -6.67
CA LEU A 44 18.67 8.77 -7.11
C LEU A 44 18.07 8.55 -8.50
N THR A 45 18.77 7.80 -9.34
CA THR A 45 18.14 7.20 -10.53
C THR A 45 17.17 6.10 -10.12
N ARG A 46 16.42 5.55 -11.06
CA ARG A 46 15.54 4.40 -10.84
C ARG A 46 16.29 3.20 -10.25
N GLU A 47 17.43 2.87 -10.83
CA GLU A 47 18.27 1.76 -10.43
C GLU A 47 18.85 1.96 -9.01
N GLU A 48 19.33 3.16 -8.72
CA GLU A 48 19.83 3.52 -7.39
C GLU A 48 18.71 3.49 -6.33
N LEU A 49 17.47 3.80 -6.71
CA LEU A 49 16.32 3.74 -5.82
C LEU A 49 15.91 2.27 -5.56
N ILE A 50 15.96 1.39 -6.55
CA ILE A 50 15.79 -0.06 -6.39
C ILE A 50 16.81 -0.60 -5.38
N ASP A 51 18.10 -0.31 -5.56
CA ASP A 51 19.16 -0.72 -4.65
C ASP A 51 18.94 -0.18 -3.23
N TYR A 52 18.40 1.02 -3.11
CA TYR A 52 18.06 1.63 -1.83
C TYR A 52 16.95 0.85 -1.11
N TYR A 53 15.86 0.47 -1.81
CA TYR A 53 14.79 -0.34 -1.22
C TYR A 53 15.27 -1.72 -0.82
N ILE A 54 16.07 -2.38 -1.64
CA ILE A 54 16.65 -3.70 -1.30
C ILE A 54 17.46 -3.61 0.01
N LYS A 55 18.27 -2.57 0.17
CA LYS A 55 19.02 -2.35 1.42
C LYS A 55 18.11 -2.10 2.61
N LEU A 56 17.02 -1.36 2.43
CA LEU A 56 16.05 -1.12 3.50
C LEU A 56 15.37 -2.41 3.95
N VAL A 57 14.93 -3.25 3.00
CA VAL A 57 14.30 -4.55 3.27
C VAL A 57 15.23 -5.49 4.03
N HIS A 58 16.54 -5.52 3.65
CA HIS A 58 17.52 -6.32 4.37
C HIS A 58 17.90 -5.77 5.75
N THR A 59 17.60 -4.49 6.03
CA THR A 59 17.98 -3.82 7.28
C THR A 59 16.85 -3.79 8.30
N PHE A 60 15.61 -3.69 7.84
CA PHE A 60 14.41 -3.54 8.65
C PHE A 60 13.34 -4.55 8.26
N PRO A 61 12.43 -4.93 9.15
CA PRO A 61 11.34 -5.84 8.85
C PRO A 61 10.25 -5.15 8.00
N ILE A 62 10.63 -4.76 6.78
CA ILE A 62 9.71 -4.17 5.81
C ILE A 62 8.92 -5.30 5.17
N SER A 63 7.61 -5.22 5.22
CA SER A 63 6.70 -6.19 4.61
C SER A 63 6.03 -5.66 3.33
N ASN A 64 6.05 -4.34 3.13
CA ASN A 64 5.28 -3.68 2.10
C ASN A 64 5.98 -2.40 1.62
N ILE A 65 6.02 -2.20 0.29
CA ILE A 65 6.45 -0.95 -0.35
C ILE A 65 5.32 -0.52 -1.29
N GLU A 66 4.67 0.59 -0.96
CA GLU A 66 3.59 1.20 -1.72
C GLU A 66 4.14 2.38 -2.53
N ASP A 67 3.77 2.45 -3.81
CA ASP A 67 4.12 3.52 -4.76
C ASP A 67 5.62 3.90 -4.72
N GLY A 68 6.47 2.88 -4.83
CA GLY A 68 7.92 3.02 -4.74
C GLY A 68 8.56 3.78 -5.92
N PHE A 69 7.83 3.97 -7.02
CA PHE A 69 8.27 4.67 -8.22
C PHE A 69 7.17 5.57 -8.76
N ASP A 70 7.48 6.32 -9.83
CA ASP A 70 6.47 7.08 -10.57
C ASP A 70 5.32 6.19 -11.04
N GLN A 71 4.10 6.72 -10.93
CA GLN A 71 2.86 5.99 -11.20
C GLN A 71 2.73 5.43 -12.62
N ASP A 72 3.57 5.86 -13.57
CA ASP A 72 3.58 5.37 -14.94
C ASP A 72 4.80 4.48 -15.26
N ASP A 73 5.71 4.27 -14.30
CA ASP A 73 6.91 3.43 -14.46
C ASP A 73 6.66 1.97 -14.01
N PHE A 74 5.73 1.29 -14.68
CA PHE A 74 5.41 -0.13 -14.41
C PHE A 74 6.64 -1.04 -14.45
N GLU A 75 7.64 -0.70 -15.27
CA GLU A 75 8.88 -1.48 -15.39
C GLU A 75 9.71 -1.41 -14.11
N ALA A 76 9.81 -0.24 -13.47
CA ALA A 76 10.53 -0.10 -12.20
C ALA A 76 9.89 -0.94 -11.09
N PHE A 77 8.56 -0.95 -11.01
CA PHE A 77 7.82 -1.81 -10.10
C PHE A 77 8.11 -3.30 -10.35
N HIS A 78 8.08 -3.74 -11.61
CA HIS A 78 8.43 -5.11 -11.99
C HIS A 78 9.87 -5.48 -11.57
N LEU A 79 10.84 -4.61 -11.86
CA LEU A 79 12.24 -4.84 -11.50
C LEU A 79 12.42 -4.97 -9.98
N LEU A 80 11.79 -4.12 -9.20
CA LEU A 80 11.85 -4.21 -7.73
C LEU A 80 11.22 -5.52 -7.25
N LYS A 81 9.98 -5.82 -7.68
CA LYS A 81 9.27 -7.04 -7.32
C LYS A 81 10.09 -8.30 -7.62
N SER A 82 10.77 -8.34 -8.78
CA SER A 82 11.57 -9.50 -9.18
C SER A 82 12.78 -9.73 -8.27
N GLN A 83 13.31 -8.69 -7.62
CA GLN A 83 14.50 -8.78 -6.78
C GLN A 83 14.18 -9.05 -5.29
N ILE A 84 12.95 -8.72 -4.85
CA ILE A 84 12.46 -8.95 -3.50
C ILE A 84 11.05 -9.57 -3.52
N PRO A 85 10.89 -10.77 -4.07
CA PRO A 85 9.58 -11.39 -4.32
C PRO A 85 8.78 -11.70 -3.04
N GLU A 86 9.43 -11.73 -1.88
CA GLU A 86 8.82 -11.92 -0.56
C GLU A 86 8.13 -10.65 -0.03
N ILE A 87 8.39 -9.49 -0.64
CA ILE A 87 7.84 -8.19 -0.22
C ILE A 87 6.57 -7.89 -1.01
N GLN A 88 5.57 -7.34 -0.33
CA GLN A 88 4.37 -6.87 -0.97
C GLN A 88 4.64 -5.53 -1.68
N ILE A 89 4.61 -5.54 -3.01
CA ILE A 89 4.72 -4.35 -3.85
C ILE A 89 3.31 -3.88 -4.19
N VAL A 90 2.95 -2.72 -3.68
CA VAL A 90 1.58 -2.19 -3.72
C VAL A 90 1.47 -1.02 -4.68
N GLY A 91 0.46 -1.07 -5.55
CA GLY A 91 0.08 0.07 -6.37
C GLY A 91 -1.13 0.79 -5.77
N ASP A 92 -0.94 2.06 -5.38
CA ASP A 92 -1.99 3.03 -5.11
C ASP A 92 -2.19 3.93 -6.34
N ASP A 93 -1.33 4.90 -6.55
CA ASP A 93 -1.39 5.79 -7.73
C ASP A 93 -1.06 5.03 -9.02
N LEU A 94 -0.22 3.99 -8.95
CA LEU A 94 0.03 3.08 -10.06
C LEU A 94 -1.26 2.55 -10.67
N PHE A 95 -2.25 2.18 -9.85
CA PHE A 95 -3.51 1.58 -10.29
C PHE A 95 -4.72 2.50 -10.19
N ALA A 96 -4.71 3.47 -9.29
CA ALA A 96 -5.81 4.39 -9.01
C ALA A 96 -7.18 3.69 -8.87
N THR A 97 -7.21 2.47 -8.30
CA THR A 97 -8.38 1.59 -8.22
C THR A 97 -9.05 1.34 -9.60
N ASN A 98 -8.31 1.53 -10.70
CA ASN A 98 -8.83 1.47 -12.07
C ASN A 98 -8.53 0.12 -12.73
N VAL A 99 -9.58 -0.54 -13.24
CA VAL A 99 -9.49 -1.88 -13.87
C VAL A 99 -8.50 -1.92 -15.03
N ASN A 100 -8.42 -0.86 -15.85
CA ASN A 100 -7.52 -0.88 -17.01
C ASN A 100 -6.06 -0.76 -16.59
N ARG A 101 -5.75 0.11 -15.61
CA ARG A 101 -4.40 0.22 -15.06
C ARG A 101 -3.99 -1.06 -14.32
N LEU A 102 -4.93 -1.68 -13.59
CA LEU A 102 -4.67 -2.96 -12.94
C LEU A 102 -4.34 -4.05 -13.97
N LYS A 103 -5.10 -4.17 -15.06
CA LYS A 103 -4.82 -5.13 -16.14
C LYS A 103 -3.46 -4.91 -16.77
N GLU A 104 -3.08 -3.66 -17.02
CA GLU A 104 -1.76 -3.31 -17.52
C GLU A 104 -0.65 -3.76 -16.54
N GLY A 105 -0.84 -3.52 -15.24
CA GLY A 105 0.11 -3.96 -14.21
C GLY A 105 0.22 -5.48 -14.09
N ILE A 106 -0.89 -6.19 -14.28
CA ILE A 106 -0.91 -7.65 -14.32
C ILE A 106 -0.12 -8.16 -15.54
N GLU A 107 -0.38 -7.61 -16.72
CA GLU A 107 0.35 -7.98 -17.96
C GLU A 107 1.84 -7.72 -17.86
N LYS A 108 2.24 -6.64 -17.20
CA LYS A 108 3.64 -6.26 -16.98
C LYS A 108 4.27 -6.87 -15.73
N ASP A 109 3.50 -7.66 -14.98
CA ASP A 109 3.93 -8.26 -13.71
C ASP A 109 4.52 -7.26 -12.72
N SER A 110 3.92 -6.06 -12.63
CA SER A 110 4.50 -4.89 -11.95
C SER A 110 4.36 -4.91 -10.43
N ALA A 111 3.31 -5.52 -9.89
CA ALA A 111 3.00 -5.53 -8.47
C ALA A 111 2.43 -6.88 -8.04
N ASN A 112 2.13 -7.03 -6.74
CA ASN A 112 1.43 -8.18 -6.19
C ASN A 112 0.32 -7.79 -5.22
N ALA A 113 0.08 -6.47 -5.05
CA ALA A 113 -1.02 -5.94 -4.27
C ALA A 113 -1.54 -4.61 -4.85
N ILE A 114 -2.80 -4.32 -4.55
CA ILE A 114 -3.47 -3.08 -4.92
C ILE A 114 -4.05 -2.40 -3.68
N LEU A 115 -3.91 -1.07 -3.60
CA LEU A 115 -4.65 -0.26 -2.66
C LEU A 115 -6.02 0.08 -3.24
N LEU A 116 -7.09 -0.30 -2.55
CA LEU A 116 -8.47 -0.12 -3.00
C LEU A 116 -9.09 1.10 -2.30
N LYS A 117 -9.41 2.13 -3.08
CA LYS A 117 -10.03 3.39 -2.62
C LYS A 117 -11.30 3.66 -3.42
N ILE A 118 -12.48 3.48 -2.83
CA ILE A 118 -13.77 3.64 -3.52
C ILE A 118 -13.91 5.02 -4.16
N ASN A 119 -13.51 6.06 -3.44
CA ASN A 119 -13.63 7.43 -3.91
C ASN A 119 -12.63 7.81 -5.01
N GLN A 120 -11.62 6.99 -5.26
CA GLN A 120 -10.65 7.20 -6.34
C GLN A 120 -11.27 6.80 -7.69
N ILE A 121 -12.00 5.68 -7.74
CA ILE A 121 -12.71 5.22 -8.93
C ILE A 121 -14.13 5.81 -9.01
N GLY A 122 -14.78 6.06 -7.87
CA GLY A 122 -16.02 6.82 -7.76
C GLY A 122 -17.27 6.00 -7.41
N THR A 123 -17.31 4.70 -7.68
CA THR A 123 -18.44 3.84 -7.32
C THR A 123 -18.00 2.56 -6.62
N VAL A 124 -18.89 2.04 -5.76
CA VAL A 124 -18.69 0.74 -5.09
C VAL A 124 -18.62 -0.39 -6.11
N SER A 125 -19.43 -0.34 -7.17
CA SER A 125 -19.47 -1.39 -8.19
C SER A 125 -18.13 -1.52 -8.93
N GLU A 126 -17.52 -0.40 -9.33
CA GLU A 126 -16.21 -0.39 -10.00
C GLU A 126 -15.09 -0.83 -9.05
N ALA A 127 -15.16 -0.42 -7.77
CA ALA A 127 -14.21 -0.90 -6.75
C ALA A 127 -14.31 -2.41 -6.53
N LEU A 128 -15.54 -2.97 -6.47
CA LEU A 128 -15.77 -4.41 -6.37
C LEU A 128 -15.27 -5.17 -7.60
N GLU A 129 -15.48 -4.64 -8.81
CA GLU A 129 -14.95 -5.23 -10.04
C GLU A 129 -13.41 -5.24 -10.01
N THR A 130 -12.79 -4.14 -9.64
CA THR A 130 -11.33 -4.04 -9.52
C THR A 130 -10.79 -5.03 -8.50
N SER A 131 -11.40 -5.11 -7.32
CA SER A 131 -10.97 -6.04 -6.27
C SER A 131 -11.11 -7.51 -6.70
N LYS A 132 -12.20 -7.85 -7.39
CA LYS A 132 -12.42 -9.20 -7.91
C LYS A 132 -11.33 -9.59 -8.92
N ILE A 133 -11.05 -8.74 -9.89
CA ILE A 133 -10.00 -8.99 -10.89
C ILE A 133 -8.63 -9.15 -10.20
N ALA A 134 -8.31 -8.28 -9.24
CA ALA A 134 -7.07 -8.35 -8.48
C ALA A 134 -6.92 -9.72 -7.79
N MET A 135 -7.94 -10.15 -7.05
CA MET A 135 -7.92 -11.41 -6.31
C MET A 135 -7.86 -12.64 -7.24
N GLU A 136 -8.59 -12.63 -8.36
CA GLU A 136 -8.55 -13.70 -9.38
C GLU A 136 -7.16 -13.87 -10.00
N GLN A 137 -6.34 -12.81 -10.01
CA GLN A 137 -4.96 -12.80 -10.50
C GLN A 137 -3.91 -12.96 -9.40
N GLY A 138 -4.35 -13.29 -8.17
CA GLY A 138 -3.46 -13.54 -7.04
C GLY A 138 -2.90 -12.29 -6.37
N TYR A 139 -3.42 -11.11 -6.69
CA TYR A 139 -3.06 -9.88 -5.99
C TYR A 139 -3.73 -9.80 -4.62
N ASP A 140 -3.02 -9.32 -3.64
CA ASP A 140 -3.62 -8.90 -2.38
C ASP A 140 -4.38 -7.57 -2.56
N VAL A 141 -5.50 -7.43 -1.84
CA VAL A 141 -6.27 -6.19 -1.82
C VAL A 141 -6.16 -5.57 -0.43
N ILE A 142 -5.74 -4.30 -0.40
CA ILE A 142 -5.66 -3.49 0.81
C ILE A 142 -6.75 -2.42 0.72
N VAL A 143 -7.80 -2.52 1.52
CA VAL A 143 -8.83 -1.48 1.57
C VAL A 143 -8.30 -0.27 2.34
N SER A 144 -8.44 0.93 1.78
CA SER A 144 -7.85 2.12 2.36
C SER A 144 -8.83 3.28 2.50
N LEU A 145 -8.69 4.02 3.62
CA LEU A 145 -9.28 5.34 3.80
C LEU A 145 -8.45 6.43 3.08
N ARG A 146 -8.95 7.65 3.15
CA ARG A 146 -8.23 8.88 2.76
C ARG A 146 -7.93 9.74 4.00
N SER A 147 -6.98 10.68 3.88
CA SER A 147 -6.63 11.59 4.98
C SER A 147 -7.80 12.49 5.42
N GLY A 148 -8.72 12.82 4.49
CA GLY A 148 -9.92 13.63 4.72
C GLY A 148 -11.17 12.82 5.05
N GLU A 149 -11.06 11.80 5.92
CA GLU A 149 -12.17 10.90 6.29
C GLU A 149 -13.24 11.55 7.17
N THR A 150 -14.41 10.90 7.17
CA THR A 150 -15.53 11.16 8.07
C THR A 150 -15.73 10.01 9.05
N ASN A 151 -16.77 10.07 9.90
CA ASN A 151 -17.14 8.97 10.79
C ASN A 151 -17.88 7.81 10.10
N ASP A 152 -18.11 7.88 8.78
CA ASP A 152 -18.62 6.74 7.99
C ASP A 152 -17.66 5.55 8.10
N ASP A 153 -18.17 4.38 8.37
CA ASP A 153 -17.40 3.16 8.64
C ASP A 153 -17.57 2.07 7.57
N PHE A 154 -18.25 2.38 6.46
CA PHE A 154 -18.54 1.46 5.38
C PHE A 154 -17.35 0.66 4.85
N ILE A 155 -16.16 1.28 4.79
CA ILE A 155 -14.96 0.60 4.29
C ILE A 155 -14.53 -0.59 5.16
N ALA A 156 -14.91 -0.63 6.42
CA ALA A 156 -14.67 -1.78 7.29
C ALA A 156 -15.57 -2.98 6.88
N ASP A 157 -16.85 -2.71 6.61
CA ASP A 157 -17.76 -3.73 6.07
C ASP A 157 -17.30 -4.21 4.69
N LEU A 158 -16.87 -3.29 3.81
CA LEU A 158 -16.35 -3.63 2.50
C LEU A 158 -15.13 -4.56 2.61
N ALA A 159 -14.17 -4.22 3.46
CA ALA A 159 -12.96 -5.01 3.62
C ALA A 159 -13.27 -6.45 4.03
N VAL A 160 -14.18 -6.64 4.99
CA VAL A 160 -14.61 -7.97 5.43
C VAL A 160 -15.42 -8.68 4.34
N ALA A 161 -16.35 -7.97 3.68
CA ALA A 161 -17.22 -8.54 2.66
C ALA A 161 -16.47 -9.10 1.45
N ILE A 162 -15.40 -8.42 1.01
CA ILE A 162 -14.56 -8.90 -0.10
C ILE A 162 -13.46 -9.88 0.34
N GLY A 163 -13.28 -10.10 1.64
CA GLY A 163 -12.20 -10.93 2.17
C GLY A 163 -10.82 -10.30 2.01
N ALA A 164 -10.73 -8.99 2.09
CA ALA A 164 -9.43 -8.29 2.03
C ALA A 164 -8.53 -8.72 3.19
N LYS A 165 -7.25 -9.00 2.89
CA LYS A 165 -6.29 -9.41 3.93
C LYS A 165 -5.84 -8.25 4.82
N GLN A 166 -5.92 -7.03 4.33
CA GLN A 166 -5.38 -5.84 4.98
C GLN A 166 -6.32 -4.65 4.83
N ILE A 167 -6.24 -3.74 5.79
CA ILE A 167 -6.94 -2.46 5.76
C ILE A 167 -6.03 -1.36 6.28
N LYS A 168 -5.95 -0.22 5.56
CA LYS A 168 -5.13 0.94 5.89
C LYS A 168 -6.03 2.05 6.46
N LEU A 169 -6.04 2.21 7.79
CA LEU A 169 -6.98 3.09 8.51
C LEU A 169 -6.32 4.28 9.21
N GLY A 170 -5.00 4.38 9.15
CA GLY A 170 -4.25 5.36 9.92
C GLY A 170 -4.22 5.04 11.42
N SER A 171 -3.57 5.91 12.19
CA SER A 171 -3.42 5.74 13.64
C SER A 171 -4.77 5.88 14.38
N PRO A 172 -5.06 5.06 15.41
CA PRO A 172 -6.35 5.07 16.13
C PRO A 172 -6.44 6.21 17.15
N VAL A 173 -6.18 7.44 16.73
CA VAL A 173 -6.17 8.64 17.58
C VAL A 173 -7.21 9.70 17.22
N ARG A 174 -7.95 9.49 16.12
CA ARG A 174 -9.00 10.40 15.64
C ARG A 174 -10.32 9.66 15.50
N ALA A 175 -11.44 10.36 15.77
CA ALA A 175 -12.78 9.78 15.76
C ALA A 175 -13.12 9.12 14.41
N GLU A 176 -12.81 9.79 13.30
CA GLU A 176 -13.05 9.29 11.94
C GLU A 176 -12.27 8.02 11.60
N ARG A 177 -11.14 7.78 12.24
CA ARG A 177 -10.35 6.55 12.11
C ARG A 177 -10.86 5.47 13.06
N ASN A 178 -11.12 5.86 14.32
CA ASN A 178 -11.64 4.95 15.35
C ASN A 178 -13.01 4.37 14.97
N ALA A 179 -13.84 5.09 14.23
CA ALA A 179 -15.11 4.57 13.71
C ALA A 179 -14.92 3.24 12.97
N LYS A 180 -13.91 3.15 12.08
CA LYS A 180 -13.61 1.95 11.28
C LYS A 180 -13.05 0.82 12.16
N TYR A 181 -12.13 1.13 13.08
CA TYR A 181 -11.62 0.13 14.04
C TYR A 181 -12.75 -0.45 14.91
N ASN A 182 -13.62 0.43 15.42
CA ASN A 182 -14.76 -0.01 16.21
C ASN A 182 -15.77 -0.82 15.38
N ARG A 183 -15.94 -0.51 14.09
CA ARG A 183 -16.79 -1.30 13.20
C ARG A 183 -16.21 -2.70 12.99
N LEU A 184 -14.91 -2.82 12.75
CA LEU A 184 -14.25 -4.13 12.65
C LEU A 184 -14.43 -4.96 13.92
N LEU A 185 -14.32 -4.35 15.10
CA LEU A 185 -14.57 -5.05 16.37
C LEU A 185 -16.01 -5.54 16.48
N ARG A 186 -17.02 -4.71 16.11
CA ARG A 186 -18.43 -5.12 16.09
C ARG A 186 -18.67 -6.26 15.11
N ILE A 187 -18.11 -6.19 13.89
CA ILE A 187 -18.22 -7.28 12.91
C ILE A 187 -17.63 -8.57 13.49
N TYR A 188 -16.44 -8.49 14.12
CA TYR A 188 -15.83 -9.65 14.76
C TYR A 188 -16.74 -10.29 15.82
N GLU A 189 -17.44 -9.48 16.64
CA GLU A 189 -18.39 -9.97 17.64
C GLU A 189 -19.65 -10.59 17.00
N GLU A 190 -20.11 -10.04 15.87
CA GLU A 190 -21.31 -10.52 15.14
C GLU A 190 -21.09 -11.88 14.46
N ILE A 191 -19.85 -12.17 14.00
CA ILE A 191 -19.53 -13.40 13.24
C ILE A 191 -18.89 -14.51 14.08
N LYS A 192 -18.61 -14.25 15.37
CA LYS A 192 -18.04 -15.20 16.32
C LYS A 192 -19.08 -16.12 16.91
#